data_4b4b435e7927569fa66b3eacea3fa23c
#
_entry.id   4b4b435e7927569fa66b3eacea3fa23c
#
_cell.length_a   1.000
_cell.length_b   1.000
_cell.length_c   1.000
_cell.angle_alpha   90.00
_cell.angle_beta   90.00
_cell.angle_gamma   90.00
#
_symmetry.space_group_name_H-M   'P 1'
#
loop_
_entity.id
_entity.type
_entity.pdbx_description
1 polymer ?
#
loop_
_entity_poly.entity_id
_entity_poly.type
_entity_poly.pdbx_seq_one_letter_code
_entity_poly.pdbx_strand_id
1 'polypeptide(L)'
;MTDFFRNIVTELKDEYTNVAADGLGSSEFSDTIDTGSYIFNAALSGSIFGGAPNNKVLALAGESATGKTFFALGMVRRFLSDNPDGAVFYFDTEAAVTKSMMEERGIDSQRVIVSEPDTIQKFRHTALQILERYADADERPPMLMVLDSLGQLSTTKEVEDTFEGKETRDMTKAQLIKATFRVLNLKLAKVNVPLVITNHVYDVIGSYVPMKEMGGGSGLKYTASQIVFLSKKKDRDGKDVVGNIIRCRMIKSRFTWLV
;
A
#
# COMPACT_ATOMS: atom_id res chain seq x y z
N MET A 1 26.31 -8.27 26.59
CA MET A 1 25.25 -9.31 26.66
C MET A 1 25.98 -10.60 26.97
N THR A 2 25.55 -11.32 28.02
CA THR A 2 26.19 -12.59 28.41
C THR A 2 25.96 -13.63 27.31
N ASP A 3 26.96 -14.50 27.06
CA ASP A 3 26.90 -15.59 26.07
C ASP A 3 25.69 -16.50 26.29
N PHE A 4 25.19 -16.57 27.51
CA PHE A 4 24.00 -17.31 27.88
C PHE A 4 22.75 -16.95 27.04
N PHE A 5 22.44 -15.66 26.87
CA PHE A 5 21.27 -15.25 26.08
C PHE A 5 21.47 -15.46 24.57
N ARG A 6 22.71 -15.31 24.05
CA ARG A 6 23.01 -15.65 22.64
C ARG A 6 22.83 -17.15 22.38
N ASN A 7 23.24 -17.99 23.32
CA ASN A 7 23.06 -19.43 23.22
C ASN A 7 21.58 -19.80 23.17
N ILE A 8 20.74 -19.18 24.00
CA ILE A 8 19.28 -19.40 23.95
C ILE A 8 18.72 -19.10 22.54
N VAL A 9 19.08 -17.95 21.93
CA VAL A 9 18.63 -17.60 20.57
C VAL A 9 19.07 -18.65 19.54
N THR A 10 20.31 -19.15 19.68
CA THR A 10 20.86 -20.17 18.76
C THR A 10 20.15 -21.54 18.97
N GLU A 11 19.84 -21.90 20.20
CA GLU A 11 19.17 -23.16 20.53
C GLU A 11 17.69 -23.20 20.11
N LEU A 12 17.00 -22.04 20.15
CA LEU A 12 15.61 -21.92 19.72
C LEU A 12 15.42 -22.28 18.23
N LYS A 13 16.45 -22.09 17.40
CA LYS A 13 16.38 -22.29 15.94
C LYS A 13 15.16 -21.65 15.30
N ASP A 14 14.71 -20.52 15.88
CA ASP A 14 13.53 -19.79 15.44
C ASP A 14 13.96 -18.64 14.53
N GLU A 15 13.56 -18.68 13.28
CA GLU A 15 13.85 -17.64 12.27
C GLU A 15 13.32 -16.25 12.63
N TYR A 16 12.44 -16.16 13.65
CA TYR A 16 11.81 -14.91 14.08
C TYR A 16 12.48 -14.28 15.30
N THR A 17 13.45 -14.97 15.89
CA THR A 17 14.12 -14.50 17.10
C THR A 17 15.57 -14.12 16.77
N ASN A 18 15.89 -12.83 16.91
CA ASN A 18 17.20 -12.28 16.60
C ASN A 18 17.71 -11.38 17.73
N VAL A 19 19.02 -11.25 17.82
CA VAL A 19 19.64 -10.21 18.66
C VAL A 19 19.52 -8.89 17.93
N ALA A 20 18.99 -7.85 18.57
CA ALA A 20 18.75 -6.54 17.91
C ALA A 20 20.03 -5.93 17.28
N ALA A 21 21.20 -6.20 17.87
CA ALA A 21 22.50 -5.75 17.31
C ALA A 21 22.88 -6.45 16.00
N ASP A 22 22.30 -7.62 15.73
CA ASP A 22 22.55 -8.40 14.51
C ASP A 22 21.52 -8.06 13.41
N GLY A 23 20.67 -7.06 13.67
CA GLY A 23 19.58 -6.57 12.80
C GLY A 23 18.21 -6.95 13.34
N LEU A 24 17.21 -6.12 13.08
CA LEU A 24 15.82 -6.37 13.49
C LEU A 24 15.01 -7.13 12.43
N GLY A 25 15.69 -7.77 11.49
CA GLY A 25 15.06 -8.58 10.45
C GLY A 25 14.01 -7.77 9.64
N SER A 26 12.77 -8.22 9.65
CA SER A 26 11.68 -7.58 8.89
C SER A 26 11.28 -6.16 9.37
N SER A 27 11.81 -5.70 10.50
CA SER A 27 11.52 -4.33 10.99
C SER A 27 12.36 -3.28 10.28
N GLU A 28 13.56 -3.62 9.82
CA GLU A 28 14.42 -2.74 9.06
C GLU A 28 14.03 -2.75 7.58
N PHE A 29 14.31 -1.65 6.90
CA PHE A 29 14.22 -1.58 5.44
C PHE A 29 15.60 -1.21 4.90
N SER A 30 16.00 -1.86 3.83
CA SER A 30 17.33 -1.68 3.22
C SER A 30 17.34 -0.55 2.21
N ASP A 31 16.16 -0.18 1.68
CA ASP A 31 16.02 0.78 0.60
C ASP A 31 14.64 1.44 0.59
N THR A 32 14.47 2.42 -0.28
CA THR A 32 13.22 3.12 -0.49
C THR A 32 12.82 3.09 -1.97
N ILE A 33 11.51 3.11 -2.23
CA ILE A 33 10.96 3.28 -3.58
C ILE A 33 10.80 4.77 -3.84
N ASP A 34 11.49 5.28 -4.85
CA ASP A 34 11.32 6.63 -5.35
C ASP A 34 9.90 6.81 -5.90
N THR A 35 9.22 7.86 -5.47
CA THR A 35 7.86 8.18 -5.91
C THR A 35 7.81 8.88 -7.28
N GLY A 36 8.96 9.28 -7.82
CA GLY A 36 9.08 10.14 -8.99
C GLY A 36 8.89 11.64 -8.68
N SER A 37 8.77 12.00 -7.40
CA SER A 37 8.63 13.38 -6.95
C SER A 37 9.53 13.66 -5.74
N TYR A 38 10.49 14.55 -5.90
CA TYR A 38 11.42 14.95 -4.83
C TYR A 38 10.69 15.44 -3.57
N ILE A 39 9.64 16.24 -3.75
CA ILE A 39 8.85 16.76 -2.62
C ILE A 39 8.11 15.62 -1.92
N PHE A 40 7.56 14.68 -2.67
CA PHE A 40 6.84 13.55 -2.10
C PHE A 40 7.79 12.56 -1.43
N ASN A 41 8.98 12.32 -2.00
CA ASN A 41 10.05 11.57 -1.36
C ASN A 41 10.43 12.18 -0.01
N ALA A 42 10.66 13.49 0.03
CA ALA A 42 10.99 14.19 1.26
C ALA A 42 9.88 14.06 2.32
N ALA A 43 8.61 14.13 1.92
CA ALA A 43 7.49 13.95 2.83
C ALA A 43 7.43 12.53 3.43
N LEU A 44 7.81 11.50 2.65
CA LEU A 44 7.78 10.10 3.10
C LEU A 44 8.99 9.71 3.94
N SER A 45 10.19 10.14 3.55
CA SER A 45 11.46 9.65 4.12
C SER A 45 12.31 10.72 4.81
N GLY A 46 11.96 12.00 4.66
CA GLY A 46 12.82 13.11 5.08
C GLY A 46 13.96 13.42 4.08
N SER A 47 14.07 12.70 2.98
CA SER A 47 15.09 12.89 1.95
C SER A 47 14.44 13.04 0.56
N ILE A 48 14.89 14.00 -0.23
CA ILE A 48 14.45 14.16 -1.62
C ILE A 48 14.86 12.98 -2.52
N PHE A 49 15.88 12.22 -2.12
CA PHE A 49 16.36 11.01 -2.80
C PHE A 49 15.85 9.72 -2.16
N GLY A 50 14.97 9.82 -1.19
CA GLY A 50 14.33 8.68 -0.54
C GLY A 50 13.01 8.29 -1.20
N GLY A 51 12.04 7.93 -0.38
CA GLY A 51 10.71 7.50 -0.84
C GLY A 51 9.99 6.63 0.17
N ALA A 52 9.14 5.72 -0.32
CA ALA A 52 8.47 4.75 0.52
C ALA A 52 9.40 3.57 0.87
N PRO A 53 9.44 3.07 2.12
CA PRO A 53 10.23 1.90 2.46
C PRO A 53 9.87 0.67 1.64
N ASN A 54 10.88 -0.08 1.19
CA ASN A 54 10.76 -1.22 0.27
C ASN A 54 10.15 -2.50 0.87
N ASN A 55 9.74 -2.47 2.14
CA ASN A 55 9.13 -3.63 2.83
C ASN A 55 7.94 -3.26 3.71
N LYS A 56 7.30 -2.14 3.43
CA LYS A 56 6.21 -1.62 4.25
C LYS A 56 4.95 -1.30 3.42
N VAL A 57 3.87 -1.02 4.14
CA VAL A 57 2.60 -0.62 3.57
C VAL A 57 2.50 0.91 3.57
N LEU A 58 2.34 1.49 2.37
CA LEU A 58 2.00 2.90 2.14
C LEU A 58 0.52 3.00 1.73
N ALA A 59 -0.25 3.82 2.41
CA ALA A 59 -1.62 4.13 2.04
C ALA A 59 -1.77 5.55 1.50
N LEU A 60 -2.30 5.67 0.29
CA LEU A 60 -2.68 6.92 -0.37
C LEU A 60 -4.20 7.05 -0.28
N ALA A 61 -4.70 7.96 0.55
CA ALA A 61 -6.12 8.13 0.76
C ALA A 61 -6.59 9.51 0.29
N GLY A 62 -7.79 9.57 -0.30
CA GLY A 62 -8.33 10.83 -0.80
C GLY A 62 -9.68 10.66 -1.46
N GLU A 63 -10.36 11.75 -1.70
CA GLU A 63 -11.60 11.78 -2.49
C GLU A 63 -11.35 11.31 -3.94
N SER A 64 -12.43 11.15 -4.68
CA SER A 64 -12.32 10.85 -6.11
C SER A 64 -11.55 11.93 -6.86
N ALA A 65 -10.76 11.51 -7.84
CA ALA A 65 -9.94 12.38 -8.70
C ALA A 65 -8.94 13.29 -7.94
N THR A 66 -8.40 12.83 -6.80
CA THR A 66 -7.29 13.49 -6.11
C THR A 66 -5.91 12.97 -6.53
N GLY A 67 -5.85 12.08 -7.53
CA GLY A 67 -4.61 11.58 -8.09
C GLY A 67 -4.05 10.31 -7.43
N LYS A 68 -4.83 9.57 -6.64
CA LYS A 68 -4.36 8.33 -5.97
C LYS A 68 -3.71 7.36 -6.96
N THR A 69 -4.45 6.93 -7.98
CA THR A 69 -3.96 6.05 -9.07
C THR A 69 -2.78 6.69 -9.82
N PHE A 70 -2.80 8.01 -10.06
CA PHE A 70 -1.70 8.72 -10.69
C PHE A 70 -0.38 8.58 -9.92
N PHE A 71 -0.41 8.78 -8.60
CA PHE A 71 0.77 8.60 -7.74
C PHE A 71 1.19 7.13 -7.66
N ALA A 72 0.24 6.19 -7.56
CA ALA A 72 0.54 4.76 -7.56
C ALA A 72 1.25 4.33 -8.85
N LEU A 73 0.74 4.74 -10.02
CA LEU A 73 1.36 4.47 -11.32
C LEU A 73 2.72 5.19 -11.49
N GLY A 74 2.89 6.37 -10.91
CA GLY A 74 4.18 7.06 -10.84
C GLY A 74 5.24 6.23 -10.11
N MET A 75 4.85 5.63 -8.96
CA MET A 75 5.72 4.72 -8.20
C MET A 75 6.01 3.42 -8.97
N VAL A 76 5.00 2.86 -9.65
CA VAL A 76 5.18 1.68 -10.53
C VAL A 76 6.22 1.97 -11.60
N ARG A 77 6.08 3.09 -12.31
CA ARG A 77 7.04 3.50 -13.35
C ARG A 77 8.45 3.59 -12.80
N ARG A 78 8.60 4.28 -11.67
CA ARG A 78 9.92 4.48 -11.07
C ARG A 78 10.52 3.19 -10.58
N PHE A 79 9.73 2.36 -9.89
CA PHE A 79 10.16 1.05 -9.43
C PHE A 79 10.69 0.16 -10.56
N LEU A 80 9.96 0.08 -11.69
CA LEU A 80 10.38 -0.71 -12.85
C LEU A 80 11.62 -0.12 -13.55
N SER A 81 11.79 1.21 -13.51
CA SER A 81 12.98 1.88 -14.05
C SER A 81 14.22 1.57 -13.22
N ASP A 82 14.10 1.57 -11.89
CA ASP A 82 15.20 1.35 -10.97
C ASP A 82 15.55 -0.15 -10.80
N ASN A 83 14.62 -1.04 -11.15
CA ASN A 83 14.74 -2.49 -11.02
C ASN A 83 14.50 -3.17 -12.39
N PRO A 84 15.52 -3.32 -13.24
CA PRO A 84 15.36 -3.91 -14.59
C PRO A 84 14.73 -5.30 -14.60
N ASP A 85 15.04 -6.14 -13.60
CA ASP A 85 14.50 -7.50 -13.45
C ASP A 85 13.23 -7.55 -12.58
N GLY A 86 12.78 -6.42 -12.08
CA GLY A 86 11.64 -6.32 -11.17
C GLY A 86 10.30 -6.43 -11.89
N ALA A 87 9.27 -6.83 -11.14
CA ALA A 87 7.89 -6.91 -11.61
C ALA A 87 6.90 -6.30 -10.60
N VAL A 88 5.70 -5.97 -11.08
CA VAL A 88 4.64 -5.40 -10.26
C VAL A 88 3.40 -6.28 -10.32
N PHE A 89 2.84 -6.62 -9.16
CA PHE A 89 1.49 -7.17 -9.04
C PHE A 89 0.52 -6.04 -8.74
N TYR A 90 -0.32 -5.72 -9.70
CA TYR A 90 -1.30 -4.65 -9.61
C TYR A 90 -2.71 -5.23 -9.44
N PHE A 91 -3.29 -5.05 -8.27
CA PHE A 91 -4.68 -5.44 -7.98
C PHE A 91 -5.59 -4.26 -8.31
N ASP A 92 -6.19 -4.29 -9.50
CA ASP A 92 -7.15 -3.29 -9.97
C ASP A 92 -8.58 -3.71 -9.59
N THR A 93 -9.17 -3.00 -8.67
CA THR A 93 -10.55 -3.28 -8.20
C THR A 93 -11.58 -2.34 -8.80
N GLU A 94 -11.13 -1.34 -9.55
CA GLU A 94 -11.98 -0.34 -10.20
C GLU A 94 -12.09 -0.58 -11.71
N ALA A 95 -11.34 -1.56 -12.25
CA ALA A 95 -11.19 -1.79 -13.70
C ALA A 95 -10.81 -0.49 -14.46
N ALA A 96 -9.98 0.33 -13.85
CA ALA A 96 -9.66 1.67 -14.31
C ALA A 96 -8.31 1.76 -15.03
N VAL A 97 -7.43 0.78 -14.86
CA VAL A 97 -6.07 0.80 -15.41
C VAL A 97 -6.01 0.02 -16.71
N THR A 98 -5.65 0.69 -17.79
CA THR A 98 -5.52 0.10 -19.12
C THR A 98 -4.07 -0.03 -19.56
N LYS A 99 -3.79 -0.93 -20.50
CA LYS A 99 -2.47 -1.06 -21.13
C LYS A 99 -1.99 0.27 -21.73
N SER A 100 -2.86 0.96 -22.50
CA SER A 100 -2.57 2.27 -23.09
C SER A 100 -2.18 3.29 -22.04
N MET A 101 -2.93 3.36 -20.91
CA MET A 101 -2.63 4.25 -19.80
C MET A 101 -1.24 3.99 -19.19
N MET A 102 -0.82 2.73 -19.08
CA MET A 102 0.51 2.37 -18.62
C MET A 102 1.59 2.79 -19.60
N GLU A 103 1.43 2.45 -20.89
CA GLU A 103 2.39 2.75 -21.94
C GLU A 103 2.59 4.25 -22.16
N GLU A 104 1.52 5.05 -22.16
CA GLU A 104 1.57 6.51 -22.22
C GLU A 104 2.35 7.14 -21.06
N ARG A 105 2.43 6.46 -19.93
CA ARG A 105 3.21 6.87 -18.76
C ARG A 105 4.65 6.33 -18.76
N GLY A 106 5.04 5.58 -19.79
CA GLY A 106 6.34 4.95 -19.88
C GLY A 106 6.50 3.77 -18.89
N ILE A 107 5.40 3.10 -18.58
CA ILE A 107 5.40 1.86 -17.77
C ILE A 107 5.49 0.69 -18.74
N ASP A 108 6.47 -0.19 -18.52
CA ASP A 108 6.60 -1.44 -19.27
C ASP A 108 5.47 -2.40 -18.84
N SER A 109 4.42 -2.48 -19.65
CA SER A 109 3.23 -3.29 -19.38
C SER A 109 3.52 -4.80 -19.35
N GLN A 110 4.63 -5.28 -19.91
CA GLN A 110 5.03 -6.70 -19.86
C GLN A 110 5.50 -7.12 -18.47
N ARG A 111 5.91 -6.18 -17.64
CA ARG A 111 6.36 -6.42 -16.27
C ARG A 111 5.32 -6.07 -15.19
N VAL A 112 4.08 -5.80 -15.63
CA VAL A 112 2.94 -5.54 -14.72
C VAL A 112 1.92 -6.66 -14.86
N ILE A 113 1.74 -7.42 -13.79
CA ILE A 113 0.75 -8.49 -13.70
C ILE A 113 -0.50 -7.90 -13.04
N VAL A 114 -1.59 -7.82 -13.79
CA VAL A 114 -2.86 -7.27 -13.30
C VAL A 114 -3.76 -8.39 -12.80
N SER A 115 -4.37 -8.18 -11.63
CA SER A 115 -5.38 -9.04 -11.03
C SER A 115 -6.58 -8.18 -10.62
N GLU A 116 -7.79 -8.64 -10.89
CA GLU A 116 -9.05 -7.93 -10.65
C GLU A 116 -9.90 -8.64 -9.58
N PRO A 117 -9.51 -8.59 -8.29
CA PRO A 117 -10.29 -9.19 -7.22
C PRO A 117 -11.53 -8.35 -6.93
N ASP A 118 -12.68 -9.00 -6.80
CA ASP A 118 -13.96 -8.39 -6.42
C ASP A 118 -14.15 -8.38 -4.89
N THR A 119 -13.47 -9.27 -4.17
CA THR A 119 -13.63 -9.42 -2.72
C THR A 119 -12.30 -9.34 -1.96
N ILE A 120 -12.38 -8.92 -0.70
CA ILE A 120 -11.24 -8.89 0.23
C ILE A 120 -10.64 -10.29 0.40
N GLN A 121 -11.49 -11.32 0.38
CA GLN A 121 -11.06 -12.71 0.50
C GLN A 121 -10.22 -13.15 -0.69
N LYS A 122 -10.65 -12.83 -1.94
CA LYS A 122 -9.89 -13.13 -3.15
C LYS A 122 -8.56 -12.37 -3.18
N PHE A 123 -8.58 -11.06 -2.92
CA PHE A 123 -7.35 -10.27 -2.80
C PHE A 123 -6.38 -10.90 -1.80
N ARG A 124 -6.85 -11.19 -0.57
CA ARG A 124 -6.02 -11.80 0.48
C ARG A 124 -5.42 -13.13 0.03
N HIS A 125 -6.25 -14.00 -0.54
CA HIS A 125 -5.81 -15.33 -0.99
C HIS A 125 -4.71 -15.21 -2.05
N THR A 126 -4.95 -14.43 -3.10
CA THR A 126 -3.99 -14.25 -4.20
C THR A 126 -2.69 -13.60 -3.70
N ALA A 127 -2.79 -12.54 -2.90
CA ALA A 127 -1.60 -11.87 -2.36
C ALA A 127 -0.76 -12.81 -1.47
N LEU A 128 -1.40 -13.63 -0.64
CA LEU A 128 -0.69 -14.60 0.20
C LEU A 128 -0.01 -15.68 -0.63
N GLN A 129 -0.69 -16.23 -1.64
CA GLN A 129 -0.09 -17.22 -2.53
C GLN A 129 1.13 -16.68 -3.29
N ILE A 130 1.07 -15.43 -3.76
CA ILE A 130 2.22 -14.77 -4.41
C ILE A 130 3.37 -14.67 -3.43
N LEU A 131 3.12 -14.15 -2.22
CA LEU A 131 4.16 -13.96 -1.21
C LEU A 131 4.78 -15.27 -0.72
N GLU A 132 4.00 -16.35 -0.59
CA GLU A 132 4.51 -17.67 -0.22
C GLU A 132 5.42 -18.23 -1.31
N ARG A 133 4.97 -18.22 -2.56
CA ARG A 133 5.80 -18.68 -3.70
C ARG A 133 7.08 -17.85 -3.85
N TYR A 134 6.97 -16.53 -3.64
CA TYR A 134 8.13 -15.64 -3.69
C TYR A 134 9.10 -15.90 -2.53
N ALA A 135 8.59 -16.22 -1.33
CA ALA A 135 9.44 -16.58 -0.19
C ALA A 135 10.21 -17.88 -0.40
N ASP A 136 9.60 -18.85 -1.07
CA ASP A 136 10.17 -20.18 -1.34
C ASP A 136 11.10 -20.20 -2.57
N ALA A 137 11.17 -19.11 -3.33
CA ALA A 137 12.01 -19.05 -4.53
C ALA A 137 13.49 -18.86 -4.19
N ASP A 138 14.37 -19.55 -4.92
CA ASP A 138 15.82 -19.42 -4.81
C ASP A 138 16.30 -18.02 -5.24
N GLU A 139 15.72 -17.50 -6.32
CA GLU A 139 15.96 -16.15 -6.83
C GLU A 139 14.71 -15.29 -6.61
N ARG A 140 14.91 -14.11 -6.03
CA ARG A 140 13.82 -13.16 -5.70
C ARG A 140 14.09 -11.80 -6.35
N PRO A 141 13.76 -11.65 -7.66
CA PRO A 141 13.86 -10.34 -8.31
C PRO A 141 12.93 -9.33 -7.60
N PRO A 142 13.27 -8.04 -7.59
CA PRO A 142 12.47 -7.03 -6.89
C PRO A 142 10.99 -7.08 -7.28
N MET A 143 10.11 -7.02 -6.29
CA MET A 143 8.66 -7.06 -6.50
C MET A 143 7.97 -5.91 -5.76
N LEU A 144 7.03 -5.25 -6.45
CA LEU A 144 6.12 -4.26 -5.88
C LEU A 144 4.69 -4.78 -5.97
N MET A 145 3.90 -4.62 -4.91
CA MET A 145 2.46 -4.84 -4.93
C MET A 145 1.70 -3.52 -4.85
N VAL A 146 0.63 -3.40 -5.62
CA VAL A 146 -0.31 -2.27 -5.60
C VAL A 146 -1.72 -2.78 -5.45
N LEU A 147 -2.52 -2.17 -4.56
CA LEU A 147 -3.97 -2.39 -4.45
C LEU A 147 -4.70 -1.08 -4.73
N ASP A 148 -5.40 -1.01 -5.84
CA ASP A 148 -6.15 0.17 -6.28
C ASP A 148 -7.61 -0.19 -6.62
N SER A 149 -8.58 0.04 -5.74
CA SER A 149 -8.52 0.58 -4.40
C SER A 149 -9.09 -0.39 -3.34
N LEU A 150 -8.65 -0.27 -2.10
CA LEU A 150 -9.22 -1.07 -1.00
C LEU A 150 -10.71 -0.82 -0.80
N GLY A 151 -11.18 0.42 -1.03
CA GLY A 151 -12.56 0.81 -0.79
C GLY A 151 -13.58 0.08 -1.68
N GLN A 152 -13.17 -0.36 -2.86
CA GLN A 152 -14.04 -1.05 -3.84
C GLN A 152 -14.22 -2.54 -3.54
N LEU A 153 -13.32 -3.14 -2.77
CA LEU A 153 -13.46 -4.55 -2.43
C LEU A 153 -14.70 -4.80 -1.59
N SER A 154 -15.53 -5.73 -2.04
CA SER A 154 -16.65 -6.28 -1.27
C SER A 154 -16.20 -7.40 -0.33
N THR A 155 -17.10 -7.91 0.49
CA THR A 155 -16.92 -9.21 1.14
C THR A 155 -17.64 -10.28 0.32
N THR A 156 -17.26 -11.56 0.46
CA THR A 156 -18.00 -12.67 -0.16
C THR A 156 -19.47 -12.62 0.21
N LYS A 157 -19.75 -12.30 1.48
CA LYS A 157 -21.13 -12.16 1.96
C LYS A 157 -21.88 -11.00 1.29
N GLU A 158 -21.25 -9.83 1.12
CA GLU A 158 -21.88 -8.71 0.39
C GLU A 158 -22.26 -9.09 -1.04
N VAL A 159 -21.38 -9.88 -1.71
CA VAL A 159 -21.65 -10.38 -3.07
C VAL A 159 -22.81 -11.38 -3.07
N GLU A 160 -22.81 -12.36 -2.17
CA GLU A 160 -23.88 -13.36 -2.03
C GLU A 160 -25.22 -12.71 -1.70
N ASP A 161 -25.28 -11.82 -0.70
CA ASP A 161 -26.47 -11.10 -0.29
C ASP A 161 -27.05 -10.27 -1.46
N THR A 162 -26.18 -9.65 -2.27
CA THR A 162 -26.59 -8.89 -3.46
C THR A 162 -27.24 -9.79 -4.51
N PHE A 163 -26.67 -10.98 -4.79
CA PHE A 163 -27.28 -11.96 -5.72
C PHE A 163 -28.64 -12.49 -5.22
N GLU A 164 -28.81 -12.61 -3.91
CA GLU A 164 -30.07 -13.03 -3.30
C GLU A 164 -31.08 -11.87 -3.14
N GLY A 165 -30.74 -10.66 -3.57
CA GLY A 165 -31.59 -9.48 -3.44
C GLY A 165 -31.75 -8.96 -2.00
N LYS A 166 -30.81 -9.29 -1.12
CA LYS A 166 -30.80 -8.82 0.28
C LYS A 166 -30.03 -7.50 0.37
N GLU A 167 -30.64 -6.50 0.99
CA GLU A 167 -30.01 -5.19 1.26
C GLU A 167 -29.33 -5.15 2.64
N THR A 168 -28.66 -6.22 3.05
CA THR A 168 -28.00 -6.29 4.35
C THR A 168 -26.55 -5.75 4.28
N ARG A 169 -26.24 -4.83 5.19
CA ARG A 169 -24.88 -4.30 5.31
C ARG A 169 -24.00 -5.30 6.07
N ASP A 170 -22.90 -5.74 5.47
CA ASP A 170 -21.94 -6.62 6.17
C ASP A 170 -21.12 -5.83 7.20
N MET A 171 -21.47 -6.00 8.47
CA MET A 171 -20.77 -5.38 9.60
C MET A 171 -19.38 -6.00 9.87
N THR A 172 -19.05 -7.12 9.21
CA THR A 172 -17.78 -7.83 9.43
C THR A 172 -16.66 -7.33 8.52
N LYS A 173 -16.96 -6.53 7.49
CA LYS A 173 -16.00 -5.99 6.50
C LYS A 173 -14.77 -5.37 7.15
N ALA A 174 -14.95 -4.50 8.14
CA ALA A 174 -13.85 -3.85 8.85
C ALA A 174 -12.95 -4.83 9.62
N GLN A 175 -13.55 -5.87 10.21
CA GLN A 175 -12.80 -6.94 10.91
C GLN A 175 -12.01 -7.79 9.92
N LEU A 176 -12.60 -8.10 8.76
CA LEU A 176 -11.94 -8.85 7.70
C LEU A 176 -10.75 -8.09 7.12
N ILE A 177 -10.89 -6.80 6.84
CA ILE A 177 -9.79 -5.92 6.44
C ILE A 177 -8.68 -5.95 7.49
N LYS A 178 -9.01 -5.77 8.77
CA LYS A 178 -8.04 -5.82 9.87
C LYS A 178 -7.29 -7.15 9.94
N ALA A 179 -8.00 -8.27 9.80
CA ALA A 179 -7.40 -9.60 9.79
C ALA A 179 -6.50 -9.82 8.59
N THR A 180 -6.92 -9.38 7.39
CA THR A 180 -6.15 -9.46 6.15
C THR A 180 -4.81 -8.75 6.28
N PHE A 181 -4.81 -7.49 6.66
CA PHE A 181 -3.56 -6.71 6.75
C PHE A 181 -2.66 -7.11 7.91
N ARG A 182 -3.21 -7.65 9.00
CA ARG A 182 -2.40 -8.20 10.09
C ARG A 182 -1.51 -9.37 9.61
N VAL A 183 -2.06 -10.24 8.75
CA VAL A 183 -1.30 -11.37 8.19
C VAL A 183 -0.34 -10.89 7.09
N LEU A 184 -0.83 -10.07 6.15
CA LEU A 184 -0.01 -9.59 5.02
C LEU A 184 1.19 -8.77 5.47
N ASN A 185 1.04 -7.90 6.46
CA ASN A 185 2.10 -6.97 6.87
C ASN A 185 3.40 -7.68 7.28
N LEU A 186 3.29 -8.77 8.05
CA LEU A 186 4.47 -9.52 8.46
C LEU A 186 5.11 -10.29 7.29
N LYS A 187 4.29 -10.89 6.41
CA LYS A 187 4.79 -11.61 5.24
C LYS A 187 5.49 -10.67 4.24
N LEU A 188 4.88 -9.53 3.93
CA LEU A 188 5.49 -8.47 3.10
C LEU A 188 6.85 -8.04 3.64
N ALA A 189 6.92 -7.76 4.95
CA ALA A 189 8.14 -7.31 5.58
C ALA A 189 9.27 -8.35 5.54
N LYS A 190 8.95 -9.65 5.69
CA LYS A 190 9.93 -10.75 5.66
C LYS A 190 10.58 -10.95 4.30
N VAL A 191 9.84 -10.72 3.23
CA VAL A 191 10.33 -10.93 1.87
C VAL A 191 10.73 -9.62 1.17
N ASN A 192 10.76 -8.50 1.92
CA ASN A 192 11.08 -7.17 1.40
C ASN A 192 10.21 -6.74 0.21
N VAL A 193 8.91 -6.97 0.31
CA VAL A 193 7.94 -6.57 -0.70
C VAL A 193 7.10 -5.41 -0.18
N PRO A 194 7.14 -4.23 -0.81
CA PRO A 194 6.29 -3.10 -0.47
C PRO A 194 4.88 -3.30 -1.01
N LEU A 195 3.90 -2.72 -0.31
CA LEU A 195 2.52 -2.66 -0.76
C LEU A 195 2.02 -1.21 -0.75
N VAL A 196 1.69 -0.69 -1.91
CA VAL A 196 1.01 0.60 -2.08
C VAL A 196 -0.48 0.36 -2.17
N ILE A 197 -1.26 1.06 -1.33
CA ILE A 197 -2.72 0.93 -1.28
C ILE A 197 -3.33 2.29 -1.56
N THR A 198 -4.25 2.36 -2.51
CA THR A 198 -5.14 3.52 -2.62
C THR A 198 -6.42 3.27 -1.85
N ASN A 199 -7.02 4.33 -1.31
CA ASN A 199 -8.29 4.23 -0.59
C ASN A 199 -9.10 5.52 -0.66
N HIS A 200 -10.39 5.41 -0.49
CA HIS A 200 -11.29 6.57 -0.41
C HIS A 200 -11.35 7.11 1.02
N VAL A 201 -11.61 8.42 1.12
CA VAL A 201 -11.95 9.07 2.39
C VAL A 201 -13.40 9.52 2.37
N TYR A 202 -14.02 9.50 3.54
CA TYR A 202 -15.42 9.90 3.76
C TYR A 202 -15.46 10.91 4.89
N ASP A 203 -16.43 11.81 4.82
CA ASP A 203 -16.69 12.76 5.91
C ASP A 203 -17.29 12.03 7.12
N VAL A 204 -16.78 12.33 8.30
CA VAL A 204 -17.32 11.78 9.56
C VAL A 204 -18.60 12.51 9.91
N ILE A 205 -19.74 11.81 9.79
CA ILE A 205 -21.06 12.37 10.12
C ILE A 205 -21.14 12.62 11.63
N GLY A 206 -21.62 13.82 12.01
CA GLY A 206 -21.80 14.19 13.42
C GLY A 206 -20.56 14.74 14.11
N SER A 207 -19.45 14.92 13.41
CA SER A 207 -18.27 15.60 13.94
C SER A 207 -18.47 17.11 13.94
N TYR A 208 -18.19 17.78 15.07
CA TYR A 208 -18.27 19.23 15.20
C TYR A 208 -17.21 19.96 14.34
N VAL A 209 -16.10 19.28 14.03
CA VAL A 209 -15.05 19.76 13.12
C VAL A 209 -15.06 18.83 11.89
N PRO A 210 -15.04 19.38 10.66
CA PRO A 210 -14.94 18.56 9.46
C PRO A 210 -13.75 17.62 9.53
N MET A 211 -14.00 16.33 9.66
CA MET A 211 -13.00 15.27 9.71
C MET A 211 -13.25 14.26 8.61
N LYS A 212 -12.16 13.78 8.01
CA LYS A 212 -12.21 12.73 7.00
C LYS A 212 -11.56 11.46 7.54
N GLU A 213 -12.21 10.33 7.31
CA GLU A 213 -11.67 9.01 7.62
C GLU A 213 -11.56 8.14 6.38
N MET A 214 -10.60 7.22 6.41
CA MET A 214 -10.44 6.23 5.35
C MET A 214 -11.55 5.18 5.45
N GLY A 215 -12.05 4.73 4.30
CA GLY A 215 -12.93 3.58 4.21
C GLY A 215 -12.28 2.30 4.74
N GLY A 216 -13.13 1.34 5.16
CA GLY A 216 -12.65 0.04 5.64
C GLY A 216 -12.24 -0.01 7.11
N GLY A 217 -12.59 1.01 7.90
CA GLY A 217 -12.38 1.05 9.34
C GLY A 217 -10.92 1.23 9.76
N SER A 218 -10.63 0.91 11.02
CA SER A 218 -9.31 1.15 11.61
C SER A 218 -8.20 0.18 11.17
N GLY A 219 -8.53 -0.91 10.47
CA GLY A 219 -7.59 -1.98 10.15
C GLY A 219 -6.37 -1.49 9.36
N LEU A 220 -6.59 -0.78 8.24
CA LEU A 220 -5.50 -0.21 7.44
C LEU A 220 -4.75 0.89 8.21
N LYS A 221 -5.47 1.73 8.97
CA LYS A 221 -4.87 2.81 9.76
C LYS A 221 -3.83 2.30 10.77
N TYR A 222 -4.09 1.14 11.38
CA TYR A 222 -3.13 0.53 12.31
C TYR A 222 -1.98 -0.16 11.59
N THR A 223 -2.24 -0.83 10.47
CA THR A 223 -1.26 -1.66 9.77
C THR A 223 -0.32 -0.83 8.89
N ALA A 224 -0.84 0.12 8.13
CA ALA A 224 -0.02 0.94 7.26
C ALA A 224 1.08 1.66 8.05
N SER A 225 2.30 1.60 7.54
CA SER A 225 3.45 2.27 8.14
C SER A 225 3.48 3.76 7.80
N GLN A 226 2.94 4.10 6.65
CA GLN A 226 2.77 5.49 6.20
C GLN A 226 1.35 5.67 5.64
N ILE A 227 0.75 6.83 5.93
CA ILE A 227 -0.57 7.21 5.42
C ILE A 227 -0.49 8.66 4.95
N VAL A 228 -0.83 8.87 3.68
CA VAL A 228 -0.90 10.20 3.07
C VAL A 228 -2.32 10.49 2.63
N PHE A 229 -2.85 11.62 3.06
CA PHE A 229 -4.12 12.13 2.56
C PHE A 229 -3.85 13.08 1.40
N LEU A 230 -4.53 12.81 0.28
CA LEU A 230 -4.50 13.61 -0.93
C LEU A 230 -5.78 14.45 -1.01
N SER A 231 -5.61 15.74 -1.22
CA SER A 231 -6.71 16.65 -1.51
C SER A 231 -6.37 17.51 -2.72
N LYS A 232 -7.39 17.98 -3.44
CA LYS A 232 -7.19 18.79 -4.64
C LYS A 232 -7.82 20.17 -4.48
N LYS A 233 -7.15 21.17 -5.07
CA LYS A 233 -7.68 22.50 -5.29
C LYS A 233 -7.49 22.84 -6.78
N LYS A 234 -8.52 23.42 -7.38
CA LYS A 234 -8.39 23.92 -8.77
C LYS A 234 -7.34 25.02 -8.83
N ASP A 235 -6.40 24.87 -9.74
CA ASP A 235 -5.48 25.92 -10.12
C ASP A 235 -6.15 26.80 -11.17
N ARG A 236 -6.10 28.13 -10.98
CA ARG A 236 -6.83 29.08 -11.84
C ARG A 236 -5.91 30.17 -12.28
N ASP A 237 -6.01 30.49 -13.57
CA ASP A 237 -5.50 31.75 -14.13
C ASP A 237 -6.71 32.64 -14.47
N GLY A 238 -6.94 33.65 -13.65
CA GLY A 238 -8.16 34.45 -13.69
C GLY A 238 -9.42 33.60 -13.45
N LYS A 239 -10.28 33.49 -14.48
CA LYS A 239 -11.52 32.69 -14.44
C LYS A 239 -11.31 31.24 -14.92
N ASP A 240 -10.24 30.98 -15.64
CA ASP A 240 -9.97 29.69 -16.27
C ASP A 240 -9.32 28.70 -15.31
N VAL A 241 -9.71 27.43 -15.43
CA VAL A 241 -9.08 26.33 -14.67
C VAL A 241 -7.95 25.77 -15.53
N VAL A 242 -6.71 26.04 -15.13
CA VAL A 242 -5.50 25.62 -15.84
C VAL A 242 -4.91 24.31 -15.31
N GLY A 243 -5.34 23.87 -14.12
CA GLY A 243 -4.83 22.65 -13.54
C GLY A 243 -5.43 22.31 -12.19
N ASN A 244 -4.77 21.37 -11.49
CA ASN A 244 -5.08 21.03 -10.12
C ASN A 244 -3.81 21.05 -9.26
N ILE A 245 -3.90 21.71 -8.13
CA ILE A 245 -2.89 21.64 -7.06
C ILE A 245 -3.27 20.46 -6.16
N ILE A 246 -2.40 19.47 -6.08
CA ILE A 246 -2.59 18.33 -5.16
C ILE A 246 -1.81 18.60 -3.88
N ARG A 247 -2.52 18.61 -2.76
CA ARG A 247 -1.92 18.69 -1.44
C ARG A 247 -1.78 17.29 -0.88
N CYS A 248 -0.54 16.91 -0.55
CA CYS A 248 -0.20 15.68 0.15
C CYS A 248 0.00 16.01 1.63
N ARG A 249 -0.83 15.42 2.50
CA ARG A 249 -0.73 15.57 3.96
C ARG A 249 -0.35 14.23 4.57
N MET A 250 0.81 14.18 5.22
CA MET A 250 1.22 13.02 6.01
C MET A 250 0.31 12.90 7.24
N ILE A 251 -0.39 11.79 7.37
CA ILE A 251 -1.28 11.48 8.51
C ILE A 251 -0.58 10.57 9.51
N LYS A 252 0.27 9.68 8.99
CA LYS A 252 1.04 8.72 9.78
C LYS A 252 2.36 8.44 9.09
N SER A 253 3.44 8.49 9.86
CA SER A 253 4.73 7.91 9.50
C SER A 253 5.33 7.23 10.71
N ARG A 254 5.96 6.06 10.49
CA ARG A 254 6.74 5.35 11.50
C ARG A 254 8.24 5.60 11.36
N PHE A 255 8.66 6.33 10.31
CA PHE A 255 10.07 6.45 9.93
C PHE A 255 10.56 7.90 9.90
N THR A 256 9.65 8.85 9.81
CA THR A 256 9.95 10.27 9.83
C THR A 256 9.18 10.95 10.96
N TRP A 257 9.81 11.93 11.61
CA TRP A 257 9.09 12.80 12.53
C TRP A 257 8.09 13.61 11.72
N LEU A 258 6.83 13.55 12.13
CA LEU A 258 5.80 14.46 11.61
C LEU A 258 6.10 15.84 12.20
N VAL A 259 6.65 16.73 11.42
CA VAL A 259 6.86 18.13 11.78
C VAL A 259 5.61 18.93 11.43
#